data_9cb075bbc575013cc43e83e7755fb35d
#
_entry.id   9cb075bbc575013cc43e83e7755fb35d
#
_cell.length_a   1.000
_cell.length_b   1.000
_cell.length_c   1.000
_cell.angle_alpha   90.00
_cell.angle_beta   90.00
_cell.angle_gamma   90.00
#
_symmetry.space_group_name_H-M   'P 1'
#
loop_
_entity.id
_entity.type
_entity.pdbx_description
1 polymer ?
#
loop_
_entity_poly.entity_id
_entity_poly.type
_entity_poly.pdbx_seq_one_letter_code
_entity_poly.pdbx_strand_id
1 'polypeptide(L)'
;MIPIHELLNRIRWDPEFAKGDFQLGYYDRTEDRIILVPLKEVTFPSESPQTFQLTDLEGQVHRIPFHCVREVYRDSQRIWHRGEASAYS
;
A
#
# COMPACT_ATOMS: atom_id res chain seq x y z
N MET A 1 3.86 12.37 -10.88
CA MET A 1 3.51 11.15 -10.09
C MET A 1 2.09 11.30 -9.58
N ILE A 2 1.28 10.25 -9.73
CA ILE A 2 -0.09 10.31 -9.24
C ILE A 2 -0.11 10.05 -7.74
N PRO A 3 -1.10 10.62 -7.02
CA PRO A 3 -1.26 10.32 -5.60
C PRO A 3 -1.58 8.86 -5.36
N ILE A 4 -1.18 8.36 -4.19
CA ILE A 4 -1.38 6.95 -3.88
C ILE A 4 -2.87 6.56 -3.90
N HIS A 5 -3.76 7.45 -3.46
CA HIS A 5 -5.17 7.11 -3.43
C HIS A 5 -5.75 6.91 -4.83
N GLU A 6 -5.23 7.63 -5.83
CA GLU A 6 -5.68 7.43 -7.20
C GLU A 6 -5.19 6.10 -7.75
N LEU A 7 -3.95 5.73 -7.42
CA LEU A 7 -3.44 4.44 -7.86
C LEU A 7 -4.24 3.30 -7.25
N LEU A 8 -4.52 3.39 -5.96
CA LEU A 8 -5.28 2.34 -5.28
C LEU A 8 -6.71 2.27 -5.80
N ASN A 9 -7.31 3.42 -6.11
CA ASN A 9 -8.63 3.42 -6.73
C ASN A 9 -8.61 2.74 -8.08
N ARG A 10 -7.58 2.98 -8.87
CA ARG A 10 -7.46 2.33 -10.17
C ARG A 10 -7.35 0.81 -10.02
N ILE A 11 -6.58 0.34 -9.06
CA ILE A 11 -6.49 -1.10 -8.81
C ILE A 11 -7.83 -1.68 -8.44
N ARG A 12 -8.63 -0.95 -7.66
CA ARG A 12 -9.94 -1.44 -7.20
C ARG A 12 -11.00 -1.45 -8.29
N TRP A 13 -10.95 -0.49 -9.22
CA TRP A 13 -12.05 -0.28 -10.16
C TRP A 13 -11.73 -0.65 -11.59
N ASP A 14 -10.48 -0.89 -11.93
CA ASP A 14 -10.07 -1.25 -13.29
C ASP A 14 -9.68 -2.72 -13.30
N PRO A 15 -10.54 -3.62 -13.76
CA PRO A 15 -10.24 -5.06 -13.70
C PRO A 15 -9.04 -5.47 -14.54
N GLU A 16 -8.77 -4.75 -15.62
CA GLU A 16 -7.60 -5.07 -16.43
C GLU A 16 -6.31 -4.72 -15.70
N PHE A 17 -6.30 -3.55 -15.08
CA PHE A 17 -5.13 -3.13 -14.33
C PHE A 17 -4.92 -4.01 -13.10
N ALA A 18 -6.02 -4.48 -12.51
CA ALA A 18 -5.97 -5.25 -11.27
C ALA A 18 -5.52 -6.70 -11.46
N LYS A 19 -5.29 -7.14 -12.68
CA LYS A 19 -4.92 -8.55 -12.92
C LYS A 19 -3.53 -8.90 -12.42
N GLY A 20 -2.69 -7.90 -12.19
CA GLY A 20 -1.33 -8.17 -11.73
C GLY A 20 -1.26 -8.60 -10.28
N ASP A 21 -0.08 -9.04 -9.89
CA ASP A 21 0.20 -9.42 -8.51
C ASP A 21 0.78 -8.20 -7.81
N PHE A 22 -0.05 -7.51 -7.03
CA PHE A 22 0.33 -6.25 -6.41
C PHE A 22 0.85 -6.42 -5.00
N GLN A 23 1.83 -5.61 -4.64
CA GLN A 23 2.33 -5.53 -3.28
C GLN A 23 2.45 -4.06 -2.87
N LEU A 24 2.14 -3.78 -1.61
CA LEU A 24 2.32 -2.44 -1.05
C LEU A 24 3.52 -2.45 -0.12
N GLY A 25 4.37 -1.44 -0.23
CA GLY A 25 5.45 -1.22 0.71
C GLY A 25 5.11 -0.02 1.57
N TYR A 26 4.97 -0.22 2.86
CA TYR A 26 4.67 0.88 3.76
C TYR A 26 5.76 0.99 4.82
N TYR A 27 5.96 2.22 5.30
CA TYR A 27 6.96 2.45 6.34
C TYR A 27 6.37 2.10 7.70
N ASP A 28 7.07 1.24 8.43
CA ASP A 28 6.69 0.82 9.77
C ASP A 28 7.63 1.47 10.77
N ARG A 29 7.08 2.32 11.63
CA ARG A 29 7.90 3.04 12.61
C ARG A 29 8.53 2.12 13.63
N THR A 30 7.84 1.06 14.00
CA THR A 30 8.35 0.13 15.00
C THR A 30 9.56 -0.61 14.48
N GLU A 31 9.47 -1.07 13.23
CA GLU A 31 10.57 -1.80 12.59
C GLU A 31 11.58 -0.86 11.95
N ASP A 32 11.20 0.40 11.76
CA ASP A 32 12.04 1.41 11.11
C ASP A 32 12.50 0.94 9.72
N ARG A 33 11.55 0.44 8.95
CA ARG A 33 11.84 -0.05 7.59
C ARG A 33 10.54 -0.17 6.81
N ILE A 34 10.71 -0.38 5.51
CA ILE A 34 9.55 -0.59 4.63
C ILE A 34 9.20 -2.07 4.65
N ILE A 35 7.92 -2.36 4.86
CA ILE A 35 7.41 -3.71 4.91
C ILE A 35 6.53 -3.93 3.69
N LEU A 36 6.77 -5.01 2.95
CA LEU A 36 5.98 -5.36 1.78
C LEU A 36 4.87 -6.33 2.18
N VAL A 37 3.66 -6.06 1.71
CA VAL A 37 2.52 -6.94 1.94
C VAL A 37 1.78 -7.15 0.63
N PRO A 38 1.28 -8.37 0.36
CA PRO A 38 0.46 -8.59 -0.83
C PRO A 38 -0.84 -7.80 -0.74
N LEU A 39 -1.22 -7.16 -1.82
CA LEU A 39 -2.43 -6.35 -1.81
C LEU A 39 -3.67 -7.18 -1.52
N LYS A 40 -3.67 -8.44 -1.92
CA LYS A 40 -4.81 -9.31 -1.70
C LYS A 40 -5.07 -9.59 -0.22
N GLU A 41 -4.08 -9.36 0.64
CA GLU A 41 -4.23 -9.54 2.08
C GLU A 41 -4.62 -8.25 2.80
N VAL A 42 -4.82 -7.19 2.04
CA VAL A 42 -5.16 -5.89 2.56
C VAL A 42 -6.64 -5.63 2.33
N THR A 43 -7.30 -5.00 3.29
CA THR A 43 -8.69 -4.58 3.11
C THR A 43 -8.78 -3.07 3.19
N PHE A 44 -9.81 -2.52 2.55
CA PHE A 44 -10.04 -1.09 2.47
C PHE A 44 -11.35 -0.77 3.17
N PRO A 45 -11.31 -0.34 4.44
CA PRO A 45 -12.55 -0.06 5.17
C PRO A 45 -13.26 1.15 4.57
N SER A 46 -14.57 1.03 4.37
CA SER A 46 -15.33 2.10 3.78
C SER A 46 -15.47 3.30 4.70
N GLU A 47 -15.42 3.08 6.01
CA GLU A 47 -15.52 4.17 6.98
C GLU A 47 -14.21 4.93 7.15
N SER A 48 -13.11 4.45 6.56
CA SER A 48 -11.82 5.13 6.63
C SER A 48 -11.15 5.10 5.27
N PRO A 49 -11.59 5.92 4.33
CA PRO A 49 -11.14 5.81 2.95
C PRO A 49 -9.67 6.14 2.71
N GLN A 50 -8.99 6.69 3.70
CA GLN A 50 -7.59 7.05 3.54
C GLN A 50 -6.67 6.10 4.28
N THR A 51 -7.17 4.93 4.65
CA THR A 51 -6.39 3.91 5.34
C THR A 51 -6.64 2.55 4.72
N PHE A 52 -5.76 1.61 5.02
CA PHE A 52 -6.00 0.21 4.72
C PHE A 52 -5.72 -0.60 5.97
N GLN A 53 -6.25 -1.82 5.99
CA GLN A 53 -6.09 -2.72 7.12
C GLN A 53 -5.41 -3.99 6.69
N LEU A 54 -4.59 -4.53 7.57
CA LEU A 54 -4.02 -5.85 7.39
C LEU A 54 -4.04 -6.58 8.72
N THR A 55 -4.07 -7.91 8.64
CA THR A 55 -4.09 -8.75 9.83
C THR A 55 -2.77 -9.50 9.89
N ASP A 56 -2.08 -9.41 11.04
CA ASP A 56 -0.80 -10.08 11.18
C ASP A 56 -1.00 -11.56 11.52
N LEU A 57 0.10 -12.27 11.69
CA LEU A 57 0.05 -13.71 11.95
C LEU A 57 -0.58 -14.05 13.28
N GLU A 58 -0.66 -13.10 14.17
CA GLU A 58 -1.27 -13.31 15.49
C GLU A 58 -2.74 -12.92 15.51
N GLY A 59 -3.28 -12.53 14.36
CA GLY A 59 -4.67 -12.17 14.26
C GLY A 59 -5.00 -10.74 14.62
N GLN A 60 -3.99 -9.92 14.87
CA GLN A 60 -4.22 -8.51 15.19
C GLN A 60 -4.37 -7.69 13.93
N VAL A 61 -5.35 -6.78 13.96
CA VAL A 61 -5.63 -5.89 12.84
C VAL A 61 -4.83 -4.60 12.99
N HIS A 62 -4.12 -4.24 11.94
CA HIS A 62 -3.36 -3.00 11.88
C HIS A 62 -3.99 -2.09 10.86
N ARG A 63 -4.27 -0.85 11.26
CA ARG A 63 -4.82 0.16 10.35
C ARG A 63 -3.70 1.13 9.99
N ILE A 64 -3.44 1.26 8.71
CA ILE A 64 -2.28 1.99 8.22
C ILE A 64 -2.75 3.10 7.27
N PRO A 65 -2.38 4.36 7.57
CA PRO A 65 -2.75 5.45 6.66
C PRO A 65 -2.06 5.33 5.31
N PHE A 66 -2.73 5.77 4.27
CA PHE A 66 -2.15 5.74 2.93
C PHE A 66 -0.85 6.53 2.84
N HIS A 67 -0.69 7.57 3.65
CA HIS A 67 0.53 8.37 3.56
C HIS A 67 1.77 7.62 4.05
N CYS A 68 1.58 6.47 4.69
CA CYS A 68 2.71 5.63 5.07
C CYS A 68 3.20 4.74 3.94
N VAL A 69 2.44 4.65 2.84
CA VAL A 69 2.85 3.84 1.70
C VAL A 69 4.00 4.54 0.99
N ARG A 70 5.06 3.79 0.74
CA ARG A 70 6.25 4.31 0.08
C ARG A 70 6.45 3.74 -1.31
N GLU A 71 5.96 2.54 -1.55
CA GLU A 71 6.17 1.84 -2.82
C GLU A 71 4.98 0.98 -3.15
N VAL A 72 4.75 0.77 -4.45
CA VAL A 72 3.77 -0.20 -4.94
C VAL A 72 4.44 -1.01 -6.04
N TYR A 73 4.30 -2.32 -5.97
CA TYR A 73 4.86 -3.24 -6.95
C TYR A 73 3.74 -3.97 -7.67
N ARG A 74 3.97 -4.25 -8.94
CA ARG A 74 3.11 -5.10 -9.75
C ARG A 74 3.97 -6.12 -10.42
N ASP A 75 3.71 -7.41 -10.16
CA ASP A 75 4.49 -8.51 -10.75
C ASP A 75 5.98 -8.33 -10.48
N SER A 76 6.31 -7.94 -9.25
CA SER A 76 7.68 -7.72 -8.78
C SER A 76 8.36 -6.51 -9.41
N GLN A 77 7.62 -5.68 -10.12
CA GLN A 77 8.16 -4.46 -10.70
C GLN A 77 7.59 -3.24 -9.99
N ARG A 78 8.47 -2.36 -9.51
CA ARG A 78 8.01 -1.16 -8.83
C ARG A 78 7.37 -0.21 -9.83
N ILE A 79 6.10 0.10 -9.61
CA ILE A 79 5.34 0.98 -10.50
C ILE A 79 5.05 2.34 -9.87
N TRP A 80 5.29 2.48 -8.56
CA TRP A 80 5.02 3.74 -7.88
C TRP A 80 5.91 3.82 -6.64
N HIS A 81 6.41 5.03 -6.35
CA HIS A 81 7.18 5.25 -5.13
C HIS A 81 7.20 6.74 -4.81
N ARG A 82 7.49 7.04 -3.54
CA ARG A 82 7.67 8.42 -3.11
C ARG A 82 8.94 8.57 -2.28
N GLY A 83 9.93 7.74 -2.60
CA GLY A 83 11.13 7.67 -1.77
C GLY A 83 11.88 8.97 -1.69
N GLU A 84 11.97 9.69 -2.77
CA GLU A 84 12.74 10.93 -2.79
C GLU A 84 12.13 11.97 -1.87
N ALA A 85 10.82 12.05 -1.86
CA ALA A 85 10.16 13.03 -0.99
C ALA A 85 10.46 12.76 0.47
N SER A 86 10.57 11.49 0.84
CA SER A 86 10.86 11.15 2.23
C SER A 86 12.34 11.16 2.53
N ALA A 87 13.18 11.03 1.50
CA ALA A 87 14.62 10.91 1.70
C ALA A 87 15.25 12.16 2.26
N TYR A 88 14.69 13.31 1.98
CA TYR A 88 15.27 14.56 2.43
C TYR A 88 14.28 15.39 3.23
N SER A 89 13.23 14.81 3.62
CA SER A 89 12.26 15.48 4.47
C SER A 89 12.56 15.21 5.92
#